data_a813e805781faa131c6f0170ae417279
#
_entry.id   a813e805781faa131c6f0170ae417279
#
_cell.length_a   1.000
_cell.length_b   1.000
_cell.length_c   1.000
_cell.angle_alpha   90.00
_cell.angle_beta   90.00
_cell.angle_gamma   90.00
#
_symmetry.space_group_name_H-M   'P 1'
#
loop_
_entity.id
_entity.type
_entity.pdbx_description
1 polymer ?
#
loop_
_entity_poly.entity_id
_entity_poly.type
_entity_poly.pdbx_seq_one_letter_code
_entity_poly.pdbx_strand_id
1 'polypeptide(L)'
;MTVSSAPGKVYLFGEHAVVYGEPAVPCAIERRARVTVERRDDDRVRVNADDLSLDGFTVAWGGEGDDAPELDVPTNLLEAAMGYIDGAVAQARDAADAPDAGLDITVESDIPLGAGLGSSAAVVVAGIDAATRELGAAIADEALAERAFQVEHEVQDGQASPADTFCSTMGGAVRVQGEDRRRIDDVGSLPFVVGYDGGAGDTGELVAGVRDLRDRHVFAADTVEAIGDLVREGETLLRGEDTPLDELGGLMNFNHGLLSALGVSARSLDSMVWAARESGAYGAKLTGAGGGGCIVALDDSEGSKTALDYTPGCEEAFRAELDTDGVRRES
;
A
#
# COMPACT_ATOMS: atom_id res chain seq x y z
N MET A 1 8.18 -9.76 24.04
CA MET A 1 8.52 -9.02 22.80
C MET A 1 8.10 -9.85 21.59
N THR A 2 7.27 -9.31 20.75
CA THR A 2 6.77 -9.93 19.51
C THR A 2 7.05 -9.00 18.34
N VAL A 3 7.52 -9.56 17.22
CA VAL A 3 7.81 -8.80 16.00
C VAL A 3 6.99 -9.39 14.86
N SER A 4 6.24 -8.54 14.17
CA SER A 4 5.55 -8.90 12.93
C SER A 4 5.91 -7.93 11.83
N SER A 5 5.85 -8.39 10.58
CA SER A 5 6.03 -7.53 9.43
C SER A 5 4.96 -7.78 8.38
N ALA A 6 4.64 -6.75 7.60
CA ALA A 6 3.72 -6.85 6.48
C ALA A 6 4.28 -6.10 5.26
N PRO A 7 4.03 -6.59 4.05
CA PRO A 7 4.55 -6.01 2.82
C PRO A 7 3.77 -4.75 2.40
N GLY A 8 4.46 -3.86 1.69
CA GLY A 8 3.82 -2.87 0.85
C GLY A 8 3.22 -3.49 -0.40
N LYS A 9 2.66 -2.65 -1.27
CA LYS A 9 2.01 -3.13 -2.50
C LYS A 9 2.21 -2.17 -3.66
N VAL A 10 2.04 -2.71 -4.85
CA VAL A 10 1.82 -1.95 -6.09
C VAL A 10 0.49 -2.39 -6.70
N TYR A 11 -0.19 -1.51 -7.42
CA TYR A 11 -1.30 -1.95 -8.28
C TYR A 11 -0.74 -2.37 -9.64
N LEU A 12 -0.97 -3.62 -9.99
CA LEU A 12 -0.70 -4.10 -11.34
C LEU A 12 -1.77 -3.57 -12.30
N PHE A 13 -3.04 -3.60 -11.86
CA PHE A 13 -4.20 -3.12 -12.61
C PHE A 13 -5.31 -2.64 -11.69
N GLY A 14 -6.18 -1.74 -12.20
CA GLY A 14 -7.51 -1.48 -11.65
C GLY A 14 -7.60 -0.28 -10.70
N GLU A 15 -6.55 0.56 -10.61
CA GLU A 15 -6.62 1.81 -9.87
C GLU A 15 -7.82 2.65 -10.36
N HIS A 16 -8.41 3.41 -9.48
CA HIS A 16 -9.64 4.17 -9.69
C HIS A 16 -10.86 3.33 -10.04
N ALA A 17 -10.75 2.34 -10.96
CA ALA A 17 -11.89 1.53 -11.38
C ALA A 17 -12.48 0.71 -10.21
N VAL A 18 -11.65 0.28 -9.26
CA VAL A 18 -12.08 -0.46 -8.05
C VAL A 18 -13.06 0.34 -7.18
N VAL A 19 -12.94 1.66 -7.15
CA VAL A 19 -13.86 2.54 -6.41
C VAL A 19 -15.27 2.51 -7.00
N TYR A 20 -15.39 2.13 -8.28
CA TYR A 20 -16.66 2.10 -9.02
C TYR A 20 -17.18 0.67 -9.24
N GLY A 21 -16.66 -0.30 -8.50
CA GLY A 21 -17.15 -1.68 -8.51
C GLY A 21 -16.48 -2.59 -9.54
N GLU A 22 -15.52 -2.08 -10.30
CA GLU A 22 -14.68 -2.91 -11.17
C GLU A 22 -13.58 -3.62 -10.35
N PRO A 23 -13.02 -4.74 -10.85
CA PRO A 23 -11.94 -5.42 -10.15
C PRO A 23 -10.62 -4.63 -10.18
N ALA A 24 -9.74 -4.93 -9.22
CA ALA A 24 -8.35 -4.51 -9.22
C ALA A 24 -7.43 -5.67 -8.80
N VAL A 25 -6.18 -5.60 -9.21
CA VAL A 25 -5.12 -6.55 -8.82
C VAL A 25 -3.96 -5.77 -8.21
N PRO A 26 -3.98 -5.51 -6.89
CA PRO A 26 -2.77 -5.15 -6.16
C PRO A 26 -1.88 -6.38 -5.96
N CYS A 27 -0.56 -6.15 -5.93
CA CYS A 27 0.48 -7.14 -5.71
C CYS A 27 1.34 -6.70 -4.53
N ALA A 28 1.54 -7.58 -3.57
CA ALA A 28 2.45 -7.35 -2.46
C ALA A 28 3.91 -7.36 -2.94
N ILE A 29 4.75 -6.49 -2.38
CA ILE A 29 6.16 -6.36 -2.74
C ILE A 29 7.07 -6.57 -1.53
N GLU A 30 8.31 -7.02 -1.75
CA GLU A 30 9.29 -7.34 -0.70
C GLU A 30 9.82 -6.13 0.10
N ARG A 31 9.22 -4.94 -0.04
CA ARG A 31 9.40 -3.80 0.87
C ARG A 31 8.38 -3.90 1.99
N ARG A 32 8.85 -3.92 3.23
CA ARG A 32 7.99 -4.26 4.37
C ARG A 32 8.02 -3.19 5.46
N ALA A 33 6.92 -3.08 6.18
CA ALA A 33 6.90 -2.45 7.49
C ALA A 33 7.05 -3.54 8.56
N ARG A 34 7.84 -3.26 9.60
CA ARG A 34 8.07 -4.11 10.75
C ARG A 34 7.59 -3.40 12.02
N VAL A 35 6.84 -4.11 12.83
CA VAL A 35 6.36 -3.58 14.11
C VAL A 35 6.80 -4.52 15.23
N THR A 36 7.52 -3.96 16.19
CA THR A 36 7.94 -4.64 17.41
C THR A 36 7.06 -4.18 18.57
N VAL A 37 6.50 -5.12 19.32
CA VAL A 37 5.63 -4.83 20.46
C VAL A 37 6.14 -5.55 21.70
N GLU A 38 6.21 -4.82 22.80
CA GLU A 38 6.50 -5.33 24.14
C GLU A 38 5.37 -4.94 25.09
N ARG A 39 4.92 -5.91 25.91
CA ARG A 39 3.93 -5.63 26.94
C ARG A 39 4.55 -4.87 28.09
N ARG A 40 3.83 -3.85 28.59
CA ARG A 40 4.19 -3.05 29.76
C ARG A 40 3.42 -3.52 30.99
N ASP A 41 3.94 -3.17 32.16
CA ASP A 41 3.27 -3.43 33.44
C ASP A 41 2.25 -2.33 33.82
N ASP A 42 2.24 -1.20 33.08
CA ASP A 42 1.27 -0.11 33.21
C ASP A 42 0.25 -0.12 32.05
N ASP A 43 -0.66 0.84 31.99
CA ASP A 43 -1.70 0.99 30.97
C ASP A 43 -1.29 1.92 29.79
N ARG A 44 -0.04 2.40 29.78
CA ARG A 44 0.44 3.37 28.80
C ARG A 44 0.78 2.69 27.47
N VAL A 45 0.55 3.42 26.40
CA VAL A 45 1.10 3.10 25.07
C VAL A 45 2.23 4.08 24.78
N ARG A 46 3.37 3.56 24.35
CA ARG A 46 4.52 4.33 23.92
C ARG A 46 4.93 3.86 22.53
N VAL A 47 5.15 4.81 21.62
CA VAL A 47 5.56 4.55 20.25
C VAL A 47 6.90 5.19 19.98
N ASN A 48 7.81 4.42 19.42
CA ASN A 48 9.04 4.84 18.80
C ASN A 48 8.95 4.60 17.31
N ALA A 49 9.22 5.61 16.52
CA ALA A 49 9.29 5.49 15.06
C ALA A 49 10.70 5.92 14.64
N ASP A 50 11.61 4.94 14.55
CA ASP A 50 13.04 5.20 14.33
C ASP A 50 13.37 5.53 12.87
N ASP A 51 12.44 5.24 11.93
CA ASP A 51 12.74 5.27 10.49
C ASP A 51 11.59 5.77 9.58
N LEU A 52 10.63 6.47 10.15
CA LEU A 52 9.66 7.21 9.34
C LEU A 52 10.31 8.53 8.92
N SER A 53 10.98 8.64 7.78
CA SER A 53 11.50 9.85 7.06
C SER A 53 11.59 11.22 7.79
N LEU A 54 11.46 11.20 9.07
CA LEU A 54 11.43 12.26 10.06
C LEU A 54 12.44 11.80 11.11
N ASP A 55 13.56 12.42 11.30
CA ASP A 55 14.61 12.16 12.28
C ASP A 55 14.23 11.42 13.59
N GLY A 56 13.46 10.33 13.49
CA GLY A 56 12.91 9.50 14.56
C GLY A 56 12.11 10.29 15.61
N PHE A 57 10.94 9.84 15.98
CA PHE A 57 10.20 10.46 17.09
C PHE A 57 9.69 9.41 18.09
N THR A 58 9.53 9.83 19.32
CA THR A 58 8.89 9.02 20.36
C THR A 58 7.66 9.73 20.86
N VAL A 59 6.53 9.07 20.86
CA VAL A 59 5.27 9.55 21.45
C VAL A 59 4.79 8.57 22.51
N ALA A 60 4.35 9.08 23.65
CA ALA A 60 3.74 8.26 24.70
C ALA A 60 2.40 8.87 25.10
N TRP A 61 1.37 8.03 25.26
CA TRP A 61 0.07 8.46 25.75
C TRP A 61 -0.55 7.41 26.68
N GLY A 62 -1.56 7.85 27.43
CA GLY A 62 -2.14 7.08 28.53
C GLY A 62 -1.45 7.42 29.87
N GLY A 63 -2.19 7.26 30.97
CA GLY A 63 -1.75 7.65 32.32
C GLY A 63 -1.99 9.12 32.65
N GLU A 64 -1.97 9.47 33.95
CA GLU A 64 -2.13 10.85 34.43
C GLU A 64 -0.77 11.60 34.33
N GLY A 65 -0.63 12.49 33.35
CA GLY A 65 0.53 13.38 33.23
C GLY A 65 0.53 14.12 31.89
N ASP A 66 0.30 15.41 31.98
CA ASP A 66 0.16 16.36 30.88
C ASP A 66 1.54 16.94 30.50
N ASP A 67 2.29 16.29 29.62
CA ASP A 67 3.43 16.91 28.93
C ASP A 67 3.39 16.43 27.47
N ALA A 68 2.76 17.23 26.61
CA ALA A 68 2.84 17.04 25.17
C ALA A 68 4.27 17.35 24.70
N PRO A 69 4.94 16.47 23.95
CA PRO A 69 6.27 16.75 23.43
C PRO A 69 6.19 17.87 22.38
N GLU A 70 7.15 18.81 22.41
CA GLU A 70 7.41 19.73 21.30
C GLU A 70 8.02 18.91 20.16
N LEU A 71 7.26 18.74 19.06
CA LEU A 71 7.68 18.01 17.88
C LEU A 71 7.84 18.97 16.70
N ASP A 72 8.98 18.91 16.04
CA ASP A 72 9.29 19.68 14.82
C ASP A 72 8.83 18.92 13.56
N VAL A 73 7.59 18.42 13.59
CA VAL A 73 6.96 17.60 12.54
C VAL A 73 5.66 18.27 12.12
N PRO A 74 5.26 18.24 10.82
CA PRO A 74 3.94 18.70 10.41
C PRO A 74 2.84 17.96 11.20
N THR A 75 2.08 18.70 11.98
CA THR A 75 1.10 18.18 12.95
C THR A 75 0.10 17.20 12.32
N ASN A 76 -0.30 17.46 11.08
CA ASN A 76 -1.24 16.60 10.35
C ASN A 76 -0.68 15.21 9.97
N LEU A 77 0.62 15.11 9.66
CA LEU A 77 1.27 13.82 9.39
C LEU A 77 1.42 13.01 10.67
N LEU A 78 1.76 13.67 11.77
CA LEU A 78 1.85 13.04 13.07
C LEU A 78 0.47 12.55 13.55
N GLU A 79 -0.57 13.39 13.43
CA GLU A 79 -1.94 13.02 13.80
C GLU A 79 -2.42 11.81 13.00
N ALA A 80 -2.16 11.75 11.69
CA ALA A 80 -2.51 10.60 10.87
C ALA A 80 -1.73 9.34 11.29
N ALA A 81 -0.41 9.43 11.45
CA ALA A 81 0.41 8.30 11.88
C ALA A 81 -0.01 7.77 13.25
N MET A 82 -0.32 8.66 14.20
CA MET A 82 -0.83 8.31 15.51
C MET A 82 -2.20 7.65 15.43
N GLY A 83 -3.10 8.13 14.55
CA GLY A 83 -4.41 7.52 14.33
C GLY A 83 -4.32 6.06 13.87
N TYR A 84 -3.41 5.75 12.96
CA TYR A 84 -3.17 4.37 12.51
C TYR A 84 -2.67 3.46 13.63
N ILE A 85 -1.73 3.94 14.44
CA ILE A 85 -1.17 3.14 15.53
C ILE A 85 -2.17 2.97 16.67
N ASP A 86 -2.88 4.03 17.06
CA ASP A 86 -3.91 3.97 18.10
C ASP A 86 -5.05 3.02 17.70
N GLY A 87 -5.50 3.11 16.45
CA GLY A 87 -6.47 2.18 15.89
C GLY A 87 -5.97 0.73 15.90
N ALA A 88 -4.71 0.49 15.51
CA ALA A 88 -4.12 -0.85 15.56
C ALA A 88 -4.07 -1.41 16.99
N VAL A 89 -3.67 -0.59 17.97
CA VAL A 89 -3.68 -0.96 19.39
C VAL A 89 -5.09 -1.27 19.88
N ALA A 90 -6.08 -0.45 19.55
CA ALA A 90 -7.46 -0.65 19.92
C ALA A 90 -8.01 -1.99 19.38
N GLN A 91 -7.74 -2.30 18.10
CA GLN A 91 -8.12 -3.55 17.47
C GLN A 91 -7.44 -4.77 18.12
N ALA A 92 -6.17 -4.66 18.48
CA ALA A 92 -5.43 -5.73 19.14
C ALA A 92 -5.93 -5.98 20.57
N ARG A 93 -6.19 -4.91 21.34
CA ARG A 93 -6.74 -5.00 22.69
C ARG A 93 -8.13 -5.65 22.70
N ASP A 94 -8.98 -5.28 21.72
CA ASP A 94 -10.29 -5.90 21.53
C ASP A 94 -10.17 -7.40 21.21
N ALA A 95 -9.30 -7.75 20.26
CA ALA A 95 -9.09 -9.15 19.87
C ALA A 95 -8.52 -10.03 21.01
N ALA A 96 -7.76 -9.44 21.92
CA ALA A 96 -7.13 -10.14 23.03
C ALA A 96 -7.92 -10.06 24.36
N ASP A 97 -9.07 -9.39 24.38
CA ASP A 97 -9.85 -9.09 25.59
C ASP A 97 -8.98 -8.44 26.70
N ALA A 98 -8.14 -7.48 26.30
CA ALA A 98 -7.15 -6.84 27.17
C ALA A 98 -7.20 -5.29 27.03
N PRO A 99 -8.33 -4.64 27.41
CA PRO A 99 -8.59 -3.23 27.09
C PRO A 99 -7.57 -2.24 27.70
N ASP A 100 -6.97 -2.60 28.83
CA ASP A 100 -6.06 -1.71 29.58
C ASP A 100 -4.59 -2.16 29.48
N ALA A 101 -4.25 -3.05 28.53
CA ALA A 101 -2.87 -3.54 28.39
C ALA A 101 -1.94 -2.45 27.86
N GLY A 102 -0.90 -2.08 28.61
CA GLY A 102 0.13 -1.17 28.15
C GLY A 102 1.09 -1.83 27.16
N LEU A 103 1.55 -1.06 26.17
CA LEU A 103 2.41 -1.55 25.09
C LEU A 103 3.52 -0.53 24.78
N ASP A 104 4.75 -1.03 24.61
CA ASP A 104 5.83 -0.34 23.93
C ASP A 104 5.88 -0.82 22.47
N ILE A 105 5.83 0.10 21.52
CA ILE A 105 5.74 -0.18 20.09
C ILE A 105 6.89 0.51 19.37
N THR A 106 7.61 -0.23 18.54
CA THR A 106 8.61 0.33 17.62
C THR A 106 8.21 0.01 16.19
N VAL A 107 8.22 1.02 15.33
CA VAL A 107 7.88 0.92 13.91
C VAL A 107 9.12 1.23 13.07
N GLU A 108 9.44 0.32 12.16
CA GLU A 108 10.47 0.46 11.13
C GLU A 108 9.84 0.18 9.76
N SER A 109 10.20 0.90 8.71
CA SER A 109 9.61 0.71 7.38
C SER A 109 10.60 0.93 6.25
N ASP A 110 10.72 -0.05 5.37
CA ASP A 110 11.45 0.07 4.10
C ASP A 110 10.56 0.62 2.96
N ILE A 111 9.28 0.91 3.25
CA ILE A 111 8.31 1.41 2.27
C ILE A 111 8.32 2.94 2.32
N PRO A 112 8.63 3.64 1.21
CA PRO A 112 8.58 5.10 1.16
C PRO A 112 7.21 5.64 1.60
N LEU A 113 7.23 6.62 2.51
CA LEU A 113 6.00 7.23 3.03
C LEU A 113 5.32 8.09 1.97
N GLY A 114 3.99 8.04 1.91
CA GLY A 114 3.21 8.87 0.99
C GLY A 114 3.34 8.49 -0.49
N ALA A 115 4.17 7.51 -0.82
CA ALA A 115 4.44 7.09 -2.19
C ALA A 115 3.30 6.30 -2.87
N GLY A 116 2.21 6.00 -2.16
CA GLY A 116 1.10 5.18 -2.68
C GLY A 116 1.38 3.68 -2.68
N LEU A 117 2.43 3.25 -1.96
CA LEU A 117 2.88 1.85 -1.89
C LEU A 117 2.29 1.07 -0.69
N GLY A 118 1.25 1.58 -0.03
CA GLY A 118 0.56 0.88 1.05
C GLY A 118 1.32 0.84 2.38
N SER A 119 2.15 1.86 2.68
CA SER A 119 2.92 1.91 3.93
C SER A 119 2.03 1.92 5.17
N SER A 120 0.94 2.72 5.20
CA SER A 120 -0.02 2.75 6.31
C SER A 120 -0.67 1.39 6.54
N ALA A 121 -1.17 0.75 5.48
CA ALA A 121 -1.76 -0.58 5.54
C ALA A 121 -0.79 -1.62 6.13
N ALA A 122 0.46 -1.62 5.67
CA ALA A 122 1.49 -2.52 6.16
C ALA A 122 1.78 -2.31 7.66
N VAL A 123 1.89 -1.05 8.12
CA VAL A 123 2.09 -0.71 9.53
C VAL A 123 0.90 -1.15 10.39
N VAL A 124 -0.32 -0.90 9.94
CA VAL A 124 -1.55 -1.28 10.66
C VAL A 124 -1.66 -2.80 10.77
N VAL A 125 -1.47 -3.52 9.67
CA VAL A 125 -1.53 -4.98 9.63
C VAL A 125 -0.47 -5.60 10.55
N ALA A 126 0.80 -5.19 10.42
CA ALA A 126 1.88 -5.68 11.27
C ALA A 126 1.67 -5.31 12.73
N GLY A 127 1.16 -4.10 13.01
CA GLY A 127 0.86 -3.61 14.36
C GLY A 127 -0.23 -4.42 15.06
N ILE A 128 -1.35 -4.68 14.39
CA ILE A 128 -2.43 -5.50 14.95
C ILE A 128 -1.93 -6.93 15.21
N ASP A 129 -1.22 -7.55 14.26
CA ASP A 129 -0.72 -8.92 14.43
C ASP A 129 0.28 -9.02 15.58
N ALA A 130 1.29 -8.13 15.63
CA ALA A 130 2.30 -8.13 16.69
C ALA A 130 1.68 -7.88 18.07
N ALA A 131 0.82 -6.87 18.21
CA ALA A 131 0.19 -6.52 19.48
C ALA A 131 -0.76 -7.62 19.96
N THR A 132 -1.58 -8.19 19.09
CA THR A 132 -2.49 -9.27 19.45
C THR A 132 -1.74 -10.50 19.96
N ARG A 133 -0.64 -10.87 19.28
CA ARG A 133 0.22 -12.00 19.71
C ARG A 133 0.95 -11.73 20.99
N GLU A 134 1.46 -10.51 21.21
CA GLU A 134 2.10 -10.11 22.47
C GLU A 134 1.11 -10.16 23.64
N LEU A 135 -0.15 -9.88 23.39
CA LEU A 135 -1.24 -10.00 24.37
C LEU A 135 -1.74 -11.45 24.55
N GLY A 136 -1.18 -12.42 23.82
CA GLY A 136 -1.46 -13.85 23.99
C GLY A 136 -2.63 -14.38 23.18
N ALA A 137 -3.12 -13.63 22.20
CA ALA A 137 -4.16 -14.05 21.25
C ALA A 137 -3.62 -14.21 19.82
N ALA A 138 -4.47 -14.66 18.91
CA ALA A 138 -4.19 -14.75 17.49
C ALA A 138 -5.46 -14.46 16.69
N ILE A 139 -5.29 -13.82 15.54
CA ILE A 139 -6.38 -13.49 14.60
C ILE A 139 -6.10 -14.25 13.30
N ALA A 140 -7.14 -14.77 12.66
CA ALA A 140 -7.03 -15.34 11.31
C ALA A 140 -6.81 -14.22 10.28
N ASP A 141 -6.11 -14.52 9.19
CA ASP A 141 -5.67 -13.50 8.23
C ASP A 141 -6.83 -12.69 7.64
N GLU A 142 -7.96 -13.31 7.31
CA GLU A 142 -9.12 -12.59 6.79
C GLU A 142 -9.71 -11.62 7.83
N ALA A 143 -9.75 -12.03 9.09
CA ALA A 143 -10.23 -11.16 10.18
C ALA A 143 -9.22 -10.06 10.50
N LEU A 144 -7.92 -10.33 10.36
CA LEU A 144 -6.86 -9.32 10.49
C LEU A 144 -6.97 -8.26 9.40
N ALA A 145 -7.15 -8.68 8.14
CA ALA A 145 -7.34 -7.75 7.01
C ALA A 145 -8.55 -6.85 7.20
N GLU A 146 -9.67 -7.40 7.72
CA GLU A 146 -10.89 -6.63 8.00
C GLU A 146 -10.69 -5.62 9.14
N ARG A 147 -10.04 -6.02 10.24
CA ARG A 147 -9.70 -5.13 11.34
C ARG A 147 -8.76 -4.00 10.89
N ALA A 148 -7.77 -4.33 10.09
CA ALA A 148 -6.85 -3.34 9.53
C ALA A 148 -7.58 -2.36 8.59
N PHE A 149 -8.51 -2.85 7.77
CA PHE A 149 -9.34 -2.00 6.94
C PHE A 149 -10.22 -1.04 7.76
N GLN A 150 -10.80 -1.49 8.88
CA GLN A 150 -11.58 -0.62 9.76
C GLN A 150 -10.74 0.54 10.28
N VAL A 151 -9.48 0.30 10.69
CA VAL A 151 -8.56 1.35 11.13
C VAL A 151 -8.29 2.36 10.01
N GLU A 152 -7.94 1.90 8.80
CA GLU A 152 -7.71 2.81 7.68
C GLU A 152 -8.97 3.60 7.31
N HIS A 153 -10.13 2.95 7.33
CA HIS A 153 -11.40 3.58 7.00
C HIS A 153 -11.77 4.70 7.99
N GLU A 154 -11.51 4.50 9.27
CA GLU A 154 -11.72 5.52 10.31
C GLU A 154 -10.74 6.68 10.16
N VAL A 155 -9.45 6.41 9.97
CA VAL A 155 -8.41 7.46 9.86
C VAL A 155 -8.55 8.27 8.57
N GLN A 156 -9.07 7.66 7.48
CA GLN A 156 -9.27 8.31 6.18
C GLN A 156 -10.71 8.82 5.96
N ASP A 157 -11.47 9.05 7.03
CA ASP A 157 -12.84 9.58 6.95
C ASP A 157 -13.75 8.81 5.96
N GLY A 158 -13.63 7.48 5.94
CA GLY A 158 -14.44 6.63 5.09
C GLY A 158 -13.98 6.48 3.64
N GLN A 159 -12.80 6.97 3.28
CA GLN A 159 -12.29 6.95 1.90
C GLN A 159 -11.32 5.79 1.60
N ALA A 160 -10.95 4.98 2.60
CA ALA A 160 -10.04 3.86 2.42
C ALA A 160 -10.65 2.75 1.55
N SER A 161 -9.79 2.08 0.79
CA SER A 161 -10.12 0.84 0.06
C SER A 161 -9.63 -0.38 0.85
N PRO A 162 -10.40 -1.47 0.94
CA PRO A 162 -9.93 -2.69 1.59
C PRO A 162 -8.80 -3.41 0.82
N ALA A 163 -8.44 -2.93 -0.36
CA ALA A 163 -7.47 -3.59 -1.22
C ALA A 163 -6.06 -3.59 -0.62
N ASP A 164 -5.65 -2.47 -0.01
CA ASP A 164 -4.31 -2.29 0.51
C ASP A 164 -4.05 -3.18 1.72
N THR A 165 -4.96 -3.17 2.70
CA THR A 165 -4.87 -4.01 3.91
C THR A 165 -5.02 -5.49 3.59
N PHE A 166 -5.92 -5.85 2.67
CA PHE A 166 -6.07 -7.23 2.22
C PHE A 166 -4.81 -7.74 1.52
N CYS A 167 -4.21 -6.94 0.62
CA CYS A 167 -2.97 -7.29 -0.06
C CYS A 167 -1.80 -7.43 0.91
N SER A 168 -1.60 -6.48 1.84
CA SER A 168 -0.55 -6.56 2.86
C SER A 168 -0.71 -7.75 3.80
N THR A 169 -1.95 -8.18 4.08
CA THR A 169 -2.21 -9.33 4.93
C THR A 169 -1.97 -10.65 4.20
N MET A 170 -2.53 -10.80 3.00
CA MET A 170 -2.55 -12.09 2.28
C MET A 170 -1.28 -12.35 1.48
N GLY A 171 -0.54 -11.33 1.10
CA GLY A 171 0.60 -11.44 0.19
C GLY A 171 0.22 -11.88 -1.22
N GLY A 172 1.20 -11.98 -2.10
CA GLY A 172 1.00 -12.36 -3.49
C GLY A 172 0.26 -11.31 -4.30
N ALA A 173 -0.29 -11.74 -5.41
CA ALA A 173 -1.27 -10.96 -6.16
C ALA A 173 -2.67 -11.26 -5.63
N VAL A 174 -3.47 -10.24 -5.35
CA VAL A 174 -4.84 -10.41 -4.87
C VAL A 174 -5.82 -9.75 -5.83
N ARG A 175 -6.99 -10.34 -5.96
CA ARG A 175 -8.12 -9.75 -6.67
C ARG A 175 -9.07 -9.11 -5.67
N VAL A 176 -9.44 -7.88 -5.91
CA VAL A 176 -10.39 -7.14 -5.08
C VAL A 176 -11.49 -6.56 -5.97
N GLN A 177 -12.76 -6.85 -5.63
CA GLN A 177 -13.93 -6.25 -6.26
C GLN A 177 -15.06 -6.16 -5.24
N GLY A 178 -15.22 -5.01 -4.61
CA GLY A 178 -16.15 -4.85 -3.50
C GLY A 178 -15.85 -5.82 -2.35
N GLU A 179 -16.82 -6.68 -2.02
CA GLU A 179 -16.66 -7.70 -0.97
C GLU A 179 -15.96 -8.99 -1.48
N ASP A 180 -15.89 -9.22 -2.80
CA ASP A 180 -15.14 -10.35 -3.37
C ASP A 180 -13.65 -10.05 -3.36
N ARG A 181 -12.96 -10.64 -2.38
CA ARG A 181 -11.52 -10.49 -2.17
C ARG A 181 -10.90 -11.87 -2.07
N ARG A 182 -9.88 -12.11 -2.85
CA ARG A 182 -9.16 -13.39 -2.82
C ARG A 182 -7.76 -13.26 -3.35
N ARG A 183 -6.88 -14.11 -2.87
CA ARG A 183 -5.56 -14.29 -3.46
C ARG A 183 -5.70 -14.97 -4.83
N ILE A 184 -4.85 -14.61 -5.77
CA ILE A 184 -4.70 -15.31 -7.05
C ILE A 184 -3.64 -16.38 -6.83
N ASP A 185 -4.03 -17.64 -7.02
CA ASP A 185 -3.15 -18.78 -6.81
C ASP A 185 -2.19 -18.96 -8.00
N ASP A 186 -1.05 -19.60 -7.73
CA ASP A 186 -0.06 -20.01 -8.74
C ASP A 186 0.48 -18.88 -9.63
N VAL A 187 0.62 -17.68 -9.07
CA VAL A 187 1.24 -16.55 -9.76
C VAL A 187 2.75 -16.75 -9.81
N GLY A 188 3.33 -16.68 -11.00
CA GLY A 188 4.78 -16.76 -11.22
C GLY A 188 5.53 -15.54 -10.66
N SER A 189 6.84 -15.50 -10.86
CA SER A 189 7.66 -14.34 -10.47
C SER A 189 7.25 -13.10 -11.26
N LEU A 190 7.08 -11.98 -10.56
CA LEU A 190 6.81 -10.68 -11.13
C LEU A 190 7.95 -9.73 -10.76
N PRO A 191 8.91 -9.52 -11.69
CA PRO A 191 10.07 -8.66 -11.45
C PRO A 191 9.67 -7.20 -11.57
N PHE A 192 9.35 -6.56 -10.44
CA PHE A 192 8.97 -5.15 -10.41
C PHE A 192 10.19 -4.24 -10.36
N VAL A 193 10.10 -3.13 -11.06
CA VAL A 193 10.92 -1.94 -10.86
C VAL A 193 9.98 -0.79 -10.51
N VAL A 194 10.21 -0.16 -9.38
CA VAL A 194 9.41 0.97 -8.90
C VAL A 194 10.24 2.25 -9.03
N GLY A 195 9.64 3.29 -9.58
CA GLY A 195 10.21 4.64 -9.58
C GLY A 195 9.31 5.57 -8.76
N TYR A 196 9.90 6.39 -7.90
CA TYR A 196 9.23 7.35 -7.02
C TYR A 196 9.68 8.78 -7.36
N ASP A 197 8.73 9.71 -7.47
CA ASP A 197 9.02 11.11 -7.84
C ASP A 197 9.18 12.08 -6.65
N GLY A 198 9.19 11.53 -5.40
CA GLY A 198 9.29 12.35 -4.18
C GLY A 198 7.99 13.05 -3.79
N GLY A 199 6.95 12.95 -4.61
CA GLY A 199 5.64 13.56 -4.38
C GLY A 199 4.60 12.59 -3.83
N ALA A 200 3.48 13.14 -3.44
CA ALA A 200 2.27 12.39 -3.13
C ALA A 200 1.07 13.08 -3.78
N GLY A 201 0.27 12.34 -4.53
CA GLY A 201 -1.01 12.84 -5.01
C GLY A 201 -2.04 12.88 -3.87
N ASP A 202 -2.93 13.87 -3.90
CA ASP A 202 -4.10 13.86 -3.02
C ASP A 202 -5.12 12.84 -3.53
N THR A 203 -5.17 11.68 -2.88
CA THR A 203 -6.05 10.58 -3.26
C THR A 203 -7.52 11.02 -3.27
N GLY A 204 -7.94 11.82 -2.29
CA GLY A 204 -9.32 12.29 -2.19
C GLY A 204 -9.70 13.19 -3.35
N GLU A 205 -8.85 14.15 -3.69
CA GLU A 205 -9.07 15.06 -4.83
C GLU A 205 -9.09 14.30 -6.17
N LEU A 206 -8.17 13.36 -6.37
CA LEU A 206 -8.10 12.58 -7.60
C LEU A 206 -9.32 11.65 -7.79
N VAL A 207 -9.75 10.97 -6.74
CA VAL A 207 -10.97 10.14 -6.77
C VAL A 207 -12.22 11.02 -7.02
N ALA A 208 -12.31 12.16 -6.36
CA ALA A 208 -13.39 13.12 -6.60
C ALA A 208 -13.38 13.65 -8.04
N GLY A 209 -12.20 13.96 -8.59
CA GLY A 209 -12.03 14.42 -9.98
C GLY A 209 -12.51 13.38 -11.00
N VAL A 210 -12.18 12.11 -10.82
CA VAL A 210 -12.66 11.00 -11.68
C VAL A 210 -14.18 10.84 -11.55
N ARG A 211 -14.75 10.97 -10.35
CA ARG A 211 -16.20 10.94 -10.13
C ARG A 211 -16.89 12.05 -10.91
N ASP A 212 -16.43 13.26 -10.78
CA ASP A 212 -16.97 14.42 -11.51
C ASP A 212 -16.85 14.27 -13.03
N LEU A 213 -15.78 13.65 -13.51
CA LEU A 213 -15.58 13.37 -14.94
C LEU A 213 -16.60 12.35 -15.44
N ARG A 214 -16.84 11.26 -14.69
CA ARG A 214 -17.83 10.22 -15.01
C ARG A 214 -19.24 10.78 -15.01
N ASP A 215 -19.59 11.65 -14.07
CA ASP A 215 -20.94 12.24 -13.99
C ASP A 215 -21.22 13.16 -15.16
N ARG A 216 -20.20 13.74 -15.78
CA ARG A 216 -20.32 14.67 -16.90
C ARG A 216 -20.14 14.03 -18.27
N HIS A 217 -19.40 12.92 -18.37
CA HIS A 217 -18.97 12.37 -19.65
C HIS A 217 -19.09 10.85 -19.71
N VAL A 218 -19.83 10.35 -20.69
CA VAL A 218 -20.00 8.89 -20.91
C VAL A 218 -18.67 8.18 -21.15
N PHE A 219 -17.75 8.79 -21.91
CA PHE A 219 -16.45 8.18 -22.18
C PHE A 219 -15.66 7.84 -20.91
N ALA A 220 -15.84 8.60 -19.83
CA ALA A 220 -15.15 8.34 -18.58
C ALA A 220 -15.72 7.10 -17.85
N ALA A 221 -17.03 6.88 -17.95
CA ALA A 221 -17.63 5.63 -17.48
C ALA A 221 -17.14 4.43 -18.31
N ASP A 222 -17.14 4.57 -19.64
CA ASP A 222 -16.63 3.53 -20.57
C ASP A 222 -15.13 3.26 -20.30
N THR A 223 -14.35 4.28 -19.96
CA THR A 223 -12.93 4.11 -19.61
C THR A 223 -12.75 3.30 -18.32
N VAL A 224 -13.59 3.55 -17.32
CA VAL A 224 -13.57 2.78 -16.05
C VAL A 224 -13.94 1.30 -16.32
N GLU A 225 -14.97 1.05 -17.14
CA GLU A 225 -15.35 -0.31 -17.54
C GLU A 225 -14.22 -0.99 -18.34
N ALA A 226 -13.55 -0.27 -19.26
CA ALA A 226 -12.41 -0.77 -20.01
C ALA A 226 -11.22 -1.15 -19.12
N ILE A 227 -10.97 -0.39 -18.02
CA ILE A 227 -9.99 -0.79 -17.02
C ILE A 227 -10.43 -2.11 -16.35
N GLY A 228 -11.70 -2.26 -16.02
CA GLY A 228 -12.24 -3.50 -15.45
C GLY A 228 -12.07 -4.71 -16.37
N ASP A 229 -12.31 -4.55 -17.67
CA ASP A 229 -12.11 -5.61 -18.67
C ASP A 229 -10.63 -6.01 -18.77
N LEU A 230 -9.75 -5.03 -18.78
CA LEU A 230 -8.30 -5.22 -18.79
C LEU A 230 -7.82 -5.98 -17.53
N VAL A 231 -8.39 -5.68 -16.36
CA VAL A 231 -8.10 -6.43 -15.12
C VAL A 231 -8.50 -7.89 -15.23
N ARG A 232 -9.67 -8.21 -15.81
CA ARG A 232 -10.14 -9.59 -16.00
C ARG A 232 -9.23 -10.38 -16.96
N GLU A 233 -8.73 -9.72 -18.00
CA GLU A 233 -7.76 -10.30 -18.93
C GLU A 233 -6.42 -10.53 -18.23
N GLY A 234 -5.89 -9.53 -17.51
CA GLY A 234 -4.66 -9.63 -16.74
C GLY A 234 -4.70 -10.70 -15.66
N GLU A 235 -5.83 -10.84 -14.94
CA GLU A 235 -6.03 -11.92 -13.96
C GLU A 235 -5.90 -13.30 -14.63
N THR A 236 -6.37 -13.44 -15.86
CA THR A 236 -6.26 -14.71 -16.59
C THR A 236 -4.80 -15.03 -16.94
N LEU A 237 -4.01 -14.02 -17.32
CA LEU A 237 -2.58 -14.17 -17.61
C LEU A 237 -1.73 -14.47 -16.38
N LEU A 238 -2.15 -14.01 -15.19
CA LEU A 238 -1.44 -14.25 -13.94
C LEU A 238 -1.51 -15.70 -13.44
N ARG A 239 -2.49 -16.48 -13.90
CA ARG A 239 -2.70 -17.85 -13.46
C ARG A 239 -1.77 -18.81 -14.19
N GLY A 240 -0.88 -19.44 -13.47
CA GLY A 240 0.08 -20.42 -13.96
C GLY A 240 1.52 -20.04 -13.65
N GLU A 241 2.38 -21.06 -13.57
CA GLU A 241 3.80 -20.87 -13.22
C GLU A 241 4.57 -20.01 -14.26
N ASP A 242 4.15 -20.04 -15.51
CA ASP A 242 4.76 -19.29 -16.62
C ASP A 242 3.89 -18.06 -16.97
N THR A 243 4.01 -16.99 -16.18
CA THR A 243 3.34 -15.72 -16.47
C THR A 243 3.92 -15.06 -17.72
N PRO A 244 3.10 -14.78 -18.79
CA PRO A 244 3.59 -14.16 -20.01
C PRO A 244 3.84 -12.65 -19.79
N LEU A 245 5.06 -12.28 -19.39
CA LEU A 245 5.44 -10.91 -19.02
C LEU A 245 5.22 -9.89 -20.14
N ASP A 246 5.44 -10.29 -21.40
CA ASP A 246 5.19 -9.42 -22.58
C ASP A 246 3.72 -9.02 -22.70
N GLU A 247 2.80 -10.01 -22.58
CA GLU A 247 1.36 -9.76 -22.68
C GLU A 247 0.88 -8.95 -21.47
N LEU A 248 1.34 -9.32 -20.27
CA LEU A 248 1.02 -8.62 -19.03
C LEU A 248 1.49 -7.16 -19.06
N GLY A 249 2.73 -6.94 -19.52
CA GLY A 249 3.29 -5.60 -19.71
C GLY A 249 2.53 -4.78 -20.75
N GLY A 250 2.08 -5.41 -21.82
CA GLY A 250 1.19 -4.80 -22.82
C GLY A 250 -0.10 -4.26 -22.17
N LEU A 251 -0.75 -5.07 -21.32
CA LEU A 251 -1.93 -4.64 -20.58
C LEU A 251 -1.63 -3.50 -19.59
N MET A 252 -0.47 -3.52 -18.92
CA MET A 252 -0.04 -2.40 -18.06
C MET A 252 0.08 -1.10 -18.86
N ASN A 253 0.62 -1.17 -20.08
CA ASN A 253 0.75 -0.01 -20.94
C ASN A 253 -0.61 0.57 -21.36
N PHE A 254 -1.60 -0.29 -21.67
CA PHE A 254 -2.97 0.16 -21.93
C PHE A 254 -3.61 0.76 -20.68
N ASN A 255 -3.45 0.13 -19.52
CA ASN A 255 -4.00 0.66 -18.26
C ASN A 255 -3.45 2.06 -17.95
N HIS A 256 -2.15 2.31 -18.17
CA HIS A 256 -1.59 3.65 -18.01
C HIS A 256 -2.25 4.67 -18.94
N GLY A 257 -2.47 4.31 -20.20
CA GLY A 257 -3.19 5.16 -21.16
C GLY A 257 -4.60 5.52 -20.71
N LEU A 258 -5.34 4.55 -20.18
CA LEU A 258 -6.69 4.76 -19.67
C LEU A 258 -6.70 5.63 -18.40
N LEU A 259 -5.75 5.42 -17.48
CA LEU A 259 -5.58 6.26 -16.28
C LEU A 259 -5.19 7.70 -16.68
N SER A 260 -4.30 7.86 -17.66
CA SER A 260 -3.95 9.18 -18.21
C SER A 260 -5.17 9.87 -18.84
N ALA A 261 -6.04 9.12 -19.55
CA ALA A 261 -7.29 9.65 -20.10
C ALA A 261 -8.29 10.11 -19.02
N LEU A 262 -8.28 9.48 -17.85
CA LEU A 262 -9.05 9.91 -16.67
C LEU A 262 -8.44 11.14 -15.98
N GLY A 263 -7.26 11.60 -16.42
CA GLY A 263 -6.61 12.81 -15.89
C GLY A 263 -5.88 12.59 -14.56
N VAL A 264 -5.56 11.34 -14.19
CA VAL A 264 -4.92 11.01 -12.92
C VAL A 264 -3.40 10.82 -13.04
N SER A 265 -2.82 10.93 -14.25
CA SER A 265 -1.37 10.93 -14.41
C SER A 265 -0.77 12.30 -14.14
N ALA A 266 0.56 12.34 -14.00
CA ALA A 266 1.35 13.54 -13.84
C ALA A 266 2.55 13.51 -14.80
N ARG A 267 3.12 14.69 -15.09
CA ARG A 267 4.27 14.78 -16.00
C ARG A 267 5.49 13.98 -15.52
N SER A 268 5.73 13.96 -14.21
CA SER A 268 6.79 13.17 -13.59
C SER A 268 6.57 11.68 -13.84
N LEU A 269 5.33 11.20 -13.57
CA LEU A 269 4.93 9.81 -13.78
C LEU A 269 5.05 9.40 -15.26
N ASP A 270 4.52 10.22 -16.19
CA ASP A 270 4.62 9.95 -17.62
C ASP A 270 6.09 9.87 -18.09
N SER A 271 6.95 10.75 -17.54
CA SER A 271 8.39 10.74 -17.89
C SER A 271 9.08 9.46 -17.43
N MET A 272 8.79 9.01 -16.21
CA MET A 272 9.32 7.75 -15.67
C MET A 272 8.78 6.53 -16.41
N VAL A 273 7.48 6.50 -16.73
CA VAL A 273 6.87 5.42 -17.52
C VAL A 273 7.52 5.29 -18.90
N TRP A 274 7.74 6.41 -19.59
CA TRP A 274 8.41 6.40 -20.88
C TRP A 274 9.87 5.95 -20.76
N ALA A 275 10.62 6.42 -19.76
CA ALA A 275 12.00 6.00 -19.53
C ALA A 275 12.11 4.48 -19.31
N ALA A 276 11.22 3.91 -18.47
CA ALA A 276 11.17 2.48 -18.23
C ALA A 276 10.86 1.67 -19.50
N ARG A 277 9.86 2.09 -20.29
CA ARG A 277 9.49 1.41 -21.54
C ARG A 277 10.59 1.45 -22.58
N GLU A 278 11.24 2.59 -22.77
CA GLU A 278 12.31 2.74 -23.76
C GLU A 278 13.60 2.03 -23.36
N SER A 279 13.78 1.72 -22.09
CA SER A 279 14.92 0.94 -21.59
C SER A 279 14.70 -0.58 -21.61
N GLY A 280 13.54 -1.05 -22.07
CA GLY A 280 13.27 -2.47 -22.33
C GLY A 280 12.32 -3.15 -21.35
N ALA A 281 11.63 -2.39 -20.46
CA ALA A 281 10.56 -2.98 -19.67
C ALA A 281 9.47 -3.58 -20.54
N TYR A 282 8.94 -4.73 -20.16
CA TYR A 282 7.77 -5.36 -20.77
C TYR A 282 6.57 -4.40 -20.77
N GLY A 283 6.39 -3.65 -19.67
CA GLY A 283 5.39 -2.61 -19.54
C GLY A 283 5.64 -1.76 -18.30
N ALA A 284 5.05 -0.55 -18.29
CA ALA A 284 5.14 0.35 -17.15
C ALA A 284 3.90 1.23 -17.03
N LYS A 285 3.51 1.57 -15.81
CA LYS A 285 2.35 2.41 -15.51
C LYS A 285 2.49 3.11 -14.16
N LEU A 286 1.73 4.16 -13.96
CA LEU A 286 1.54 4.72 -12.62
C LEU A 286 0.92 3.65 -11.70
N THR A 287 1.20 3.71 -10.40
CA THR A 287 0.58 2.86 -9.36
C THR A 287 0.06 3.73 -8.22
N GLY A 288 -1.10 3.37 -7.68
CA GLY A 288 -1.82 4.17 -6.68
C GLY A 288 -2.75 5.21 -7.30
N ALA A 289 -3.03 6.28 -6.57
CA ALA A 289 -3.99 7.30 -6.99
C ALA A 289 -3.52 8.16 -8.17
N GLY A 290 -2.21 8.29 -8.39
CA GLY A 290 -1.64 9.19 -9.38
C GLY A 290 -1.42 10.61 -8.86
N GLY A 291 -1.31 11.59 -9.77
CA GLY A 291 -1.01 12.99 -9.42
C GLY A 291 0.42 13.24 -8.95
N GLY A 292 1.20 12.22 -8.79
CA GLY A 292 2.56 12.10 -8.25
C GLY A 292 2.73 10.73 -7.63
N GLY A 293 3.84 10.48 -6.93
CA GLY A 293 4.15 9.22 -6.27
C GLY A 293 4.89 8.23 -7.15
N CYS A 294 4.38 7.02 -7.33
CA CYS A 294 5.12 5.94 -7.95
C CYS A 294 4.62 5.51 -9.33
N ILE A 295 5.55 4.99 -10.09
CA ILE A 295 5.30 4.09 -11.21
C ILE A 295 5.73 2.67 -10.84
N VAL A 296 5.16 1.68 -11.52
CA VAL A 296 5.63 0.30 -11.52
C VAL A 296 5.90 -0.15 -12.95
N ALA A 297 7.03 -0.80 -13.15
CA ALA A 297 7.40 -1.46 -14.41
C ALA A 297 7.64 -2.95 -14.17
N LEU A 298 7.41 -3.78 -15.18
CA LEU A 298 7.85 -5.17 -15.22
C LEU A 298 9.15 -5.23 -16.04
N ASP A 299 10.25 -5.61 -15.39
CA ASP A 299 11.57 -5.71 -16.03
C ASP A 299 12.45 -6.70 -15.26
N ASP A 300 12.83 -7.78 -15.91
CA ASP A 300 13.78 -8.77 -15.39
C ASP A 300 15.24 -8.41 -15.60
N SER A 301 15.50 -7.28 -16.30
CA SER A 301 16.83 -6.71 -16.55
C SER A 301 17.13 -5.52 -15.60
N GLU A 302 18.35 -4.98 -15.70
CA GLU A 302 18.74 -3.75 -14.98
C GLU A 302 18.38 -2.46 -15.76
N GLY A 303 17.81 -2.60 -16.95
CA GLY A 303 17.58 -1.47 -17.87
C GLY A 303 16.69 -0.39 -17.29
N SER A 304 15.51 -0.76 -16.83
CA SER A 304 14.51 0.21 -16.34
C SER A 304 14.95 0.89 -15.04
N LYS A 305 15.54 0.13 -14.10
CA LYS A 305 16.08 0.74 -12.88
C LYS A 305 17.15 1.77 -13.20
N THR A 306 18.11 1.40 -14.07
CA THR A 306 19.17 2.32 -14.49
C THR A 306 18.61 3.57 -15.19
N ALA A 307 17.63 3.41 -16.08
CA ALA A 307 17.00 4.53 -16.75
C ALA A 307 16.29 5.47 -15.77
N LEU A 308 15.58 4.92 -14.80
CA LEU A 308 14.87 5.68 -13.76
C LEU A 308 15.83 6.45 -12.86
N ASP A 309 16.96 5.86 -12.43
CA ASP A 309 17.99 6.54 -11.63
C ASP A 309 18.52 7.83 -12.29
N TYR A 310 18.46 7.91 -13.64
CA TYR A 310 18.87 9.08 -14.41
C TYR A 310 17.73 9.92 -14.97
N THR A 311 16.48 9.54 -14.68
CA THR A 311 15.31 10.28 -15.18
C THR A 311 15.06 11.51 -14.30
N PRO A 312 15.07 12.74 -14.87
CA PRO A 312 14.73 13.93 -14.10
C PRO A 312 13.33 13.84 -13.49
N GLY A 313 13.24 14.04 -12.18
CA GLY A 313 11.99 13.92 -11.43
C GLY A 313 11.74 12.52 -10.88
N CYS A 314 12.67 11.57 -11.03
CA CYS A 314 12.72 10.35 -10.24
C CYS A 314 13.65 10.58 -9.05
N GLU A 315 13.17 10.46 -7.84
CA GLU A 315 13.95 10.65 -6.62
C GLU A 315 14.58 9.34 -6.14
N GLU A 316 13.83 8.26 -6.25
CA GLU A 316 14.28 6.90 -5.91
C GLU A 316 13.79 5.90 -6.95
N ALA A 317 14.67 4.97 -7.34
CA ALA A 317 14.29 3.79 -8.12
C ALA A 317 14.82 2.52 -7.46
N PHE A 318 13.97 1.51 -7.33
CA PHE A 318 14.35 0.24 -6.72
C PHE A 318 13.67 -0.95 -7.40
N ARG A 319 14.28 -2.13 -7.24
CA ARG A 319 13.68 -3.40 -7.63
C ARG A 319 12.90 -3.98 -6.46
N ALA A 320 11.85 -4.69 -6.76
CA ALA A 320 11.09 -5.47 -5.80
C ALA A 320 10.54 -6.74 -6.47
N GLU A 321 10.52 -7.83 -5.73
CA GLU A 321 9.86 -9.07 -6.14
C GLU A 321 8.46 -9.15 -5.53
N LEU A 322 7.66 -10.08 -6.03
CA LEU A 322 6.36 -10.38 -5.45
C LEU A 322 6.55 -11.02 -4.06
N ASP A 323 6.07 -10.36 -3.01
CA ASP A 323 6.04 -10.94 -1.67
C ASP A 323 4.89 -11.93 -1.56
N THR A 324 5.21 -13.20 -1.41
CA THR A 324 4.20 -14.27 -1.36
C THR A 324 3.71 -14.59 0.04
N ASP A 325 4.36 -14.08 1.08
CA ASP A 325 4.10 -14.47 2.47
C ASP A 325 2.97 -13.65 3.12
N GLY A 326 2.80 -12.38 2.71
CA GLY A 326 1.90 -11.46 3.39
C GLY A 326 2.40 -11.09 4.79
N VAL A 327 1.47 -10.92 5.74
CA VAL A 327 1.84 -10.69 7.13
C VAL A 327 2.54 -11.91 7.71
N ARG A 328 3.65 -11.69 8.42
CA ARG A 328 4.38 -12.78 9.07
C ARG A 328 5.01 -12.36 10.38
N ARG A 329 5.14 -13.32 11.29
CA ARG A 329 5.94 -13.18 12.49
C ARG A 329 7.42 -13.27 12.13
N GLU A 330 8.20 -12.29 12.59
CA GLU A 330 9.65 -12.34 12.50
C GLU A 330 10.25 -13.08 13.71
N SER A 331 11.39 -13.72 13.50
CA SER A 331 12.05 -14.57 14.52
C SER A 331 13.00 -13.76 15.41
#